data_d433fdecbd868eb38ab378b9968989e3
#
_entry.id   d433fdecbd868eb38ab378b9968989e3
#
_cell.length_a   1.000
_cell.length_b   1.000
_cell.length_c   1.000
_cell.angle_alpha   90.00
_cell.angle_beta   90.00
_cell.angle_gamma   90.00
#
_symmetry.space_group_name_H-M   'P 1'
#
loop_
_entity.id
_entity.type
_entity.pdbx_description
1 polymer ?
#
loop_
_entity_poly.entity_id
_entity_poly.type
_entity_poly.pdbx_seq_one_letter_code
_entity_poly.pdbx_strand_id
1 'polypeptide(L)'
;SSDVCSSDLPFRESLRMTAEEFTVQIMDMKKTLYHVSCGILRSEADREDAVQECICKAWEKRDSLKSEGAFRAWVTRILINECYDICRRGSKIVLLDEMPEAVAPESGDRELRDAVMGLDEIYRMPILLFYVEGFSIREISRILQIPEGTVKSRLFAGRGKLREVLGEEVPV
;
A
#
# COMPACT_ATOMS: atom_id res chain seq x y z
N SER A 1 53.36 23.14 -16.31
CA SER A 1 52.95 22.04 -15.46
C SER A 1 51.55 22.31 -14.95
N SER A 2 50.60 21.73 -15.60
CA SER A 2 49.14 21.90 -15.36
C SER A 2 48.58 20.55 -15.06
N ASP A 3 48.33 20.27 -13.81
CA ASP A 3 47.61 19.07 -13.40
C ASP A 3 46.11 19.41 -13.33
N VAL A 4 45.41 18.98 -14.36
CA VAL A 4 43.95 18.96 -14.40
C VAL A 4 43.48 17.64 -13.78
N CYS A 5 43.07 17.73 -12.55
CA CYS A 5 42.38 16.62 -11.87
C CYS A 5 40.90 16.70 -12.21
N SER A 6 40.51 16.14 -13.34
CA SER A 6 39.09 15.91 -13.69
C SER A 6 38.72 14.51 -13.27
N SER A 7 38.22 14.38 -12.08
CA SER A 7 37.46 13.19 -11.66
C SER A 7 35.98 13.56 -11.51
N ASP A 8 35.38 13.91 -12.64
CA ASP A 8 33.94 13.95 -12.75
C ASP A 8 33.42 12.51 -12.85
N LEU A 9 32.88 12.05 -11.78
CA LEU A 9 32.27 10.76 -11.66
C LEU A 9 30.89 10.76 -12.36
N PRO A 10 30.69 9.93 -13.38
CA PRO A 10 29.36 9.72 -13.99
C PRO A 10 28.55 8.72 -13.15
N PHE A 11 28.44 8.92 -11.82
CA PHE A 11 27.76 7.94 -10.94
C PHE A 11 26.38 8.39 -10.49
N ARG A 12 25.88 9.52 -10.94
CA ARG A 12 24.53 10.03 -10.60
C ARG A 12 23.50 9.97 -11.73
N GLU A 13 23.87 9.62 -12.94
CA GLU A 13 22.96 9.60 -14.08
C GLU A 13 22.17 8.30 -14.25
N SER A 14 22.57 7.19 -13.61
CA SER A 14 21.97 5.86 -13.84
C SER A 14 20.77 5.50 -12.97
N LEU A 15 20.23 6.45 -12.19
CA LEU A 15 19.09 6.20 -11.30
C LEU A 15 17.88 7.12 -11.56
N ARG A 16 17.87 7.81 -12.70
CA ARG A 16 16.66 8.56 -13.08
C ARG A 16 15.72 7.63 -13.82
N MET A 17 14.71 7.17 -13.10
CA MET A 17 13.60 6.42 -13.69
C MET A 17 12.96 7.21 -14.83
N THR A 18 12.96 6.65 -16.02
CA THR A 18 12.30 7.27 -17.18
C THR A 18 10.79 7.27 -17.04
N ALA A 19 10.10 8.07 -17.85
CA ALA A 19 8.63 8.10 -17.87
C ALA A 19 8.04 6.74 -18.25
N GLU A 20 8.71 6.02 -19.15
CA GLU A 20 8.28 4.70 -19.61
C GLU A 20 8.43 3.66 -18.51
N GLU A 21 9.58 3.60 -17.84
CA GLU A 21 9.83 2.70 -16.71
C GLU A 21 8.85 2.97 -15.57
N PHE A 22 8.62 4.23 -15.22
CA PHE A 22 7.63 4.62 -14.23
C PHE A 22 6.23 4.13 -14.59
N THR A 23 5.81 4.36 -15.83
CA THR A 23 4.48 3.96 -16.31
C THR A 23 4.31 2.44 -16.23
N VAL A 24 5.30 1.68 -16.67
CA VAL A 24 5.26 0.20 -16.59
C VAL A 24 5.12 -0.26 -15.14
N GLN A 25 5.94 0.26 -14.23
CA GLN A 25 5.89 -0.12 -12.81
C GLN A 25 4.57 0.27 -12.14
N ILE A 26 3.98 1.43 -12.47
CA ILE A 26 2.65 1.83 -11.97
C ILE A 26 1.56 0.90 -12.51
N MET A 27 1.62 0.54 -13.78
CA MET A 27 0.63 -0.38 -14.38
C MET A 27 0.69 -1.77 -13.74
N ASP A 28 1.89 -2.27 -13.44
CA ASP A 28 2.08 -3.55 -12.72
C ASP A 28 1.50 -3.49 -11.30
N MET A 29 1.46 -2.30 -10.70
CA MET A 29 0.91 -2.09 -9.36
C MET A 29 -0.60 -1.82 -9.33
N LYS A 30 -1.29 -1.76 -10.45
CA LYS A 30 -2.71 -1.37 -10.53
C LYS A 30 -3.58 -2.13 -9.52
N LYS A 31 -3.42 -3.45 -9.43
CA LYS A 31 -4.16 -4.30 -8.47
C LYS A 31 -3.80 -3.96 -7.02
N THR A 32 -2.52 -3.79 -6.73
CA THR A 32 -2.03 -3.41 -5.39
C THR A 32 -2.62 -2.06 -4.96
N LEU A 33 -2.58 -1.05 -5.83
CA LEU A 33 -3.15 0.28 -5.55
C LEU A 33 -4.65 0.19 -5.26
N TYR A 34 -5.37 -0.59 -6.03
CA TYR A 34 -6.80 -0.81 -5.82
C TYR A 34 -7.08 -1.51 -4.48
N HIS A 35 -6.45 -2.65 -4.19
CA HIS A 35 -6.67 -3.40 -2.95
C HIS A 35 -6.33 -2.58 -1.70
N VAL A 36 -5.22 -1.85 -1.73
CA VAL A 36 -4.79 -1.02 -0.61
C VAL A 36 -5.76 0.13 -0.37
N SER A 37 -6.19 0.83 -1.42
CA SER A 37 -7.18 1.91 -1.29
C SER A 37 -8.53 1.41 -0.78
N CYS A 38 -9.01 0.24 -1.26
CA CYS A 38 -10.20 -0.42 -0.73
C CYS A 38 -10.09 -0.79 0.75
N GLY A 39 -8.88 -1.12 1.21
CA GLY A 39 -8.62 -1.41 2.62
C GLY A 39 -8.82 -0.21 3.56
N ILE A 40 -8.84 1.02 3.04
CA ILE A 40 -8.92 2.25 3.83
C ILE A 40 -10.18 3.06 3.48
N LEU A 41 -10.45 3.27 2.19
CA LEU A 41 -11.52 4.15 1.70
C LEU A 41 -12.74 3.35 1.24
N ARG A 42 -13.92 3.80 1.62
CA ARG A 42 -15.20 3.17 1.23
C ARG A 42 -15.70 3.69 -0.12
N SER A 43 -15.62 4.98 -0.36
CA SER A 43 -16.10 5.63 -1.59
C SER A 43 -15.18 5.32 -2.77
N GLU A 44 -15.75 4.94 -3.91
CA GLU A 44 -15.00 4.71 -5.15
C GLU A 44 -14.35 5.99 -5.65
N ALA A 45 -15.06 7.11 -5.61
CA ALA A 45 -14.52 8.41 -5.99
C ALA A 45 -13.31 8.79 -5.15
N ASP A 46 -13.36 8.59 -3.82
CA ASP A 46 -12.24 8.86 -2.93
C ASP A 46 -11.02 7.96 -3.23
N ARG A 47 -11.27 6.68 -3.62
CA ARG A 47 -10.21 5.76 -4.04
C ARG A 47 -9.53 6.21 -5.33
N GLU A 48 -10.31 6.63 -6.32
CA GLU A 48 -9.79 7.16 -7.57
C GLU A 48 -8.96 8.42 -7.34
N ASP A 49 -9.47 9.35 -6.53
CA ASP A 49 -8.74 10.57 -6.16
C ASP A 49 -7.42 10.25 -5.44
N ALA A 50 -7.45 9.32 -4.46
CA ALA A 50 -6.24 8.90 -3.74
C ALA A 50 -5.19 8.29 -4.69
N VAL A 51 -5.61 7.44 -5.63
CA VAL A 51 -4.71 6.80 -6.59
C VAL A 51 -4.13 7.82 -7.56
N GLN A 52 -4.93 8.74 -8.09
CA GLN A 52 -4.46 9.80 -8.98
C GLN A 52 -3.43 10.69 -8.28
N GLU A 53 -3.74 11.18 -7.08
CA GLU A 53 -2.84 12.02 -6.30
C GLU A 53 -1.55 11.27 -5.93
N CYS A 54 -1.66 9.98 -5.57
CA CYS A 54 -0.52 9.11 -5.33
C CYS A 54 0.41 9.04 -6.54
N ILE A 55 -0.12 8.82 -7.74
CA ILE A 55 0.66 8.72 -8.98
C ILE A 55 1.36 10.05 -9.28
N CYS A 56 0.66 11.18 -9.14
CA CYS A 56 1.25 12.51 -9.33
C CYS A 56 2.41 12.75 -8.35
N LYS A 57 2.21 12.49 -7.06
CA LYS A 57 3.26 12.67 -6.03
C LYS A 57 4.43 11.70 -6.22
N ALA A 58 4.15 10.46 -6.63
CA ALA A 58 5.20 9.49 -6.94
C ALA A 58 6.04 9.97 -8.13
N TRP A 59 5.41 10.47 -9.19
CA TRP A 59 6.11 11.03 -10.33
C TRP A 59 7.00 12.22 -9.97
N GLU A 60 6.47 13.18 -9.22
CA GLU A 60 7.21 14.35 -8.76
C GLU A 60 8.43 13.99 -7.90
N LYS A 61 8.27 12.96 -7.05
CA LYS A 61 9.30 12.54 -6.08
C LYS A 61 10.16 11.37 -6.54
N ARG A 62 10.03 10.90 -7.80
CA ARG A 62 10.73 9.71 -8.31
C ARG A 62 12.25 9.76 -8.13
N ASP A 63 12.84 10.95 -8.24
CA ASP A 63 14.27 11.16 -8.08
C ASP A 63 14.75 10.95 -6.61
N SER A 64 13.83 10.87 -5.65
CA SER A 64 14.11 10.54 -4.25
C SER A 64 14.18 9.05 -3.97
N LEU A 65 13.80 8.22 -4.93
CA LEU A 65 13.84 6.77 -4.80
C LEU A 65 15.28 6.27 -4.73
N LYS A 66 15.59 5.56 -3.65
CA LYS A 66 16.98 5.11 -3.38
C LYS A 66 17.36 3.82 -4.12
N SER A 67 16.39 3.02 -4.53
CA SER A 67 16.58 1.79 -5.31
C SER A 67 15.28 1.38 -5.99
N GLU A 68 15.37 0.83 -7.19
CA GLU A 68 14.22 0.33 -7.96
C GLU A 68 13.44 -0.75 -7.19
N GLY A 69 14.13 -1.64 -6.49
CA GLY A 69 13.49 -2.67 -5.67
C GLY A 69 12.62 -2.13 -4.52
N ALA A 70 12.77 -0.85 -4.15
CA ALA A 70 11.94 -0.21 -3.14
C ALA A 70 10.69 0.48 -3.73
N PHE A 71 10.57 0.57 -5.05
CA PHE A 71 9.50 1.32 -5.74
C PHE A 71 8.11 0.90 -5.26
N ARG A 72 7.82 -0.39 -5.26
CA ARG A 72 6.52 -0.94 -4.88
C ARG A 72 6.12 -0.53 -3.45
N ALA A 73 7.01 -0.72 -2.49
CA ALA A 73 6.75 -0.35 -1.09
C ALA A 73 6.65 1.18 -0.91
N TRP A 74 7.46 1.93 -1.64
CA TRP A 74 7.48 3.40 -1.59
C TRP A 74 6.19 4.02 -2.15
N VAL A 75 5.71 3.57 -3.31
CA VAL A 75 4.43 4.01 -3.89
C VAL A 75 3.26 3.62 -2.99
N THR A 76 3.25 2.39 -2.47
CA THR A 76 2.20 1.93 -1.53
C THR A 76 2.13 2.81 -0.29
N ARG A 77 3.27 3.26 0.25
CA ARG A 77 3.31 4.20 1.37
C ARG A 77 2.73 5.57 1.00
N ILE A 78 3.03 6.08 -0.20
CA ILE A 78 2.44 7.35 -0.69
C ILE A 78 0.91 7.20 -0.74
N LEU A 79 0.41 6.13 -1.35
CA LEU A 79 -1.03 5.87 -1.45
C LEU A 79 -1.73 5.81 -0.08
N ILE A 80 -1.16 5.09 0.87
CA ILE A 80 -1.73 4.99 2.22
C ILE A 80 -1.83 6.37 2.87
N ASN A 81 -0.81 7.22 2.70
CA ASN A 81 -0.85 8.58 3.23
C ASN A 81 -1.97 9.41 2.56
N GLU A 82 -2.15 9.30 1.24
CA GLU A 82 -3.25 10.00 0.54
C GLU A 82 -4.62 9.52 1.01
N CYS A 83 -4.79 8.21 1.20
CA CYS A 83 -6.03 7.64 1.74
C CYS A 83 -6.32 8.21 3.15
N TYR A 84 -5.32 8.28 4.03
CA TYR A 84 -5.50 8.85 5.36
C TYR A 84 -5.77 10.36 5.32
N ASP A 85 -5.17 11.09 4.38
CA ASP A 85 -5.45 12.52 4.18
C ASP A 85 -6.90 12.75 3.75
N ILE A 86 -7.45 11.89 2.90
CA ILE A 86 -8.86 11.92 2.51
C ILE A 86 -9.75 11.60 3.72
N CYS A 87 -9.45 10.54 4.48
CA CYS A 87 -10.19 10.21 5.71
C CYS A 87 -10.23 11.39 6.68
N ARG A 88 -9.10 12.08 6.90
CA ARG A 88 -9.02 13.25 7.79
C ARG A 88 -9.85 14.42 7.30
N ARG A 89 -9.91 14.64 5.98
CA ARG A 89 -10.74 15.69 5.36
C ARG A 89 -12.21 15.32 5.38
N GLY A 90 -12.54 14.06 5.11
CA GLY A 90 -13.91 13.54 5.06
C GLY A 90 -14.56 13.35 6.42
N SER A 91 -13.79 13.14 7.51
CA SER A 91 -14.35 13.01 8.85
C SER A 91 -15.03 14.30 9.38
N LYS A 92 -15.00 15.40 8.62
CA LYS A 92 -15.83 16.58 8.84
C LYS A 92 -17.23 16.52 8.21
N ILE A 93 -17.50 15.50 7.39
CA ILE A 93 -18.78 15.31 6.71
C ILE A 93 -19.17 13.85 6.88
N VAL A 94 -19.77 13.52 8.03
CA VAL A 94 -20.44 12.23 8.22
C VAL A 94 -21.84 12.36 7.65
N LEU A 95 -22.05 11.78 6.49
CA LEU A 95 -23.36 11.27 6.10
C LEU A 95 -23.18 9.84 5.57
N LEU A 96 -23.91 8.96 6.26
CA LEU A 96 -24.26 7.60 5.85
C LEU A 96 -24.29 7.46 4.33
N ASP A 97 -23.49 6.53 3.76
CA ASP A 97 -24.13 5.56 2.87
C ASP A 97 -23.16 4.50 2.35
N GLU A 98 -23.73 3.31 2.26
CA GLU A 98 -23.45 2.20 1.37
C GLU A 98 -22.04 1.56 1.41
N MET A 99 -22.05 0.33 1.90
CA MET A 99 -20.98 -0.63 1.64
C MET A 99 -20.77 -0.71 0.13
N PRO A 100 -19.59 -0.36 -0.39
CA PRO A 100 -19.34 -0.51 -1.82
C PRO A 100 -19.47 -1.99 -2.17
N GLU A 101 -20.25 -2.30 -3.20
CA GLU A 101 -20.11 -3.56 -3.92
C GLU A 101 -18.68 -3.63 -4.44
N ALA A 102 -17.83 -4.29 -3.66
CA ALA A 102 -16.47 -4.52 -4.10
C ALA A 102 -16.53 -5.40 -5.34
N VAL A 103 -16.03 -4.87 -6.46
CA VAL A 103 -15.76 -5.67 -7.66
C VAL A 103 -14.96 -6.89 -7.20
N ALA A 104 -15.58 -8.04 -7.31
CA ALA A 104 -15.02 -9.30 -6.85
C ALA A 104 -13.70 -9.57 -7.56
N PRO A 105 -12.62 -9.91 -6.87
CA PRO A 105 -11.58 -10.71 -7.48
C PRO A 105 -12.22 -12.05 -7.85
N GLU A 106 -12.00 -12.47 -9.07
CA GLU A 106 -12.43 -13.76 -9.57
C GLU A 106 -11.97 -14.86 -8.60
N SER A 107 -12.91 -15.67 -8.10
CA SER A 107 -12.71 -16.85 -7.27
C SER A 107 -11.85 -16.67 -6.00
N GLY A 108 -12.33 -15.94 -5.05
CA GLY A 108 -11.83 -15.94 -3.67
C GLY A 108 -13.03 -15.93 -2.74
N ASP A 109 -12.95 -16.68 -1.68
CA ASP A 109 -14.01 -16.83 -0.69
C ASP A 109 -14.54 -15.44 -0.25
N ARG A 110 -15.77 -15.12 -0.65
CA ARG A 110 -16.44 -13.86 -0.30
C ARG A 110 -16.47 -13.67 1.21
N GLU A 111 -16.66 -14.77 1.93
CA GLU A 111 -16.71 -14.79 3.38
C GLU A 111 -15.37 -14.35 3.99
N LEU A 112 -14.24 -14.87 3.47
CA LEU A 112 -12.90 -14.45 3.91
C LEU A 112 -12.66 -12.97 3.64
N ARG A 113 -13.07 -12.48 2.46
CA ARG A 113 -12.91 -11.05 2.13
C ARG A 113 -13.73 -10.18 3.06
N ASP A 114 -14.99 -10.53 3.32
CA ASP A 114 -15.87 -9.78 4.19
C ASP A 114 -15.34 -9.81 5.64
N ALA A 115 -14.80 -10.95 6.09
CA ALA A 115 -14.13 -11.08 7.38
C ALA A 115 -12.89 -10.17 7.48
N VAL A 116 -12.03 -10.12 6.44
CA VAL A 116 -10.86 -9.23 6.42
C VAL A 116 -11.29 -7.77 6.44
N MET A 117 -12.30 -7.40 5.64
CA MET A 117 -12.81 -6.03 5.59
C MET A 117 -13.52 -5.61 6.88
N GLY A 118 -14.04 -6.56 7.65
CA GLY A 118 -14.64 -6.36 8.97
C GLY A 118 -13.61 -6.14 10.10
N LEU A 119 -12.34 -6.45 9.88
CA LEU A 119 -11.30 -6.19 10.88
C LEU A 119 -11.11 -4.68 11.12
N ASP A 120 -10.69 -4.34 12.35
CA ASP A 120 -10.15 -3.02 12.62
C ASP A 120 -8.96 -2.74 11.69
N GLU A 121 -8.83 -1.52 11.23
CA GLU A 121 -7.81 -1.10 10.25
C GLU A 121 -6.39 -1.45 10.70
N ILE A 122 -6.09 -1.35 12.00
CA ILE A 122 -4.77 -1.68 12.56
C ILE A 122 -4.35 -3.14 12.35
N TYR A 123 -5.31 -4.05 12.17
CA TYR A 123 -5.08 -5.47 11.84
C TYR A 123 -5.28 -5.73 10.36
N ARG A 124 -6.28 -5.10 9.74
CA ARG A 124 -6.62 -5.26 8.32
C ARG A 124 -5.46 -4.89 7.41
N MET A 125 -4.83 -3.71 7.61
CA MET A 125 -3.75 -3.27 6.74
C MET A 125 -2.52 -4.20 6.74
N PRO A 126 -1.96 -4.63 7.90
CA PRO A 126 -0.91 -5.65 7.89
C PRO A 126 -1.32 -6.96 7.22
N ILE A 127 -2.55 -7.43 7.42
CA ILE A 127 -3.09 -8.65 6.78
C ILE A 127 -3.11 -8.50 5.25
N LEU A 128 -3.69 -7.42 4.73
CA LEU A 128 -3.73 -7.14 3.29
C LEU A 128 -2.32 -7.06 2.68
N LEU A 129 -1.44 -6.29 3.30
CA LEU A 129 -0.08 -6.10 2.78
C LEU A 129 0.73 -7.40 2.79
N PHE A 130 0.56 -8.25 3.81
CA PHE A 130 1.33 -9.49 3.93
C PHE A 130 0.76 -10.62 3.08
N TYR A 131 -0.54 -10.93 3.21
CA TYR A 131 -1.15 -12.12 2.59
C TYR A 131 -1.67 -11.87 1.17
N VAL A 132 -2.17 -10.69 0.88
CA VAL A 132 -2.72 -10.37 -0.45
C VAL A 132 -1.65 -9.78 -1.36
N GLU A 133 -0.89 -8.81 -0.84
CA GLU A 133 0.10 -8.10 -1.63
C GLU A 133 1.51 -8.70 -1.56
N GLY A 134 1.77 -9.62 -0.63
CA GLY A 134 3.04 -10.33 -0.52
C GLY A 134 4.22 -9.50 -0.06
N PHE A 135 3.99 -8.38 0.65
CA PHE A 135 5.07 -7.59 1.24
C PHE A 135 5.71 -8.32 2.43
N SER A 136 7.02 -8.24 2.54
CA SER A 136 7.75 -8.72 3.72
C SER A 136 7.44 -7.86 4.96
N ILE A 137 7.65 -8.44 6.15
CA ILE A 137 7.46 -7.71 7.43
C ILE A 137 8.28 -6.41 7.46
N ARG A 138 9.50 -6.44 6.91
CA ARG A 138 10.38 -5.27 6.82
C ARG A 138 9.82 -4.17 5.92
N GLU A 139 9.23 -4.53 4.79
CA GLU A 139 8.56 -3.59 3.89
C GLU A 139 7.31 -3.02 4.55
N ILE A 140 6.46 -3.86 5.16
CA ILE A 140 5.26 -3.43 5.89
C ILE A 140 5.61 -2.45 7.02
N SER A 141 6.68 -2.73 7.75
CA SER A 141 7.21 -1.81 8.78
C SER A 141 7.52 -0.42 8.21
N ARG A 142 8.12 -0.36 7.02
CA ARG A 142 8.44 0.90 6.34
C ARG A 142 7.21 1.58 5.74
N ILE A 143 6.28 0.79 5.17
CA ILE A 143 5.03 1.28 4.59
C ILE A 143 4.15 1.91 5.67
N LEU A 144 3.93 1.19 6.76
CA LEU A 144 3.04 1.62 7.86
C LEU A 144 3.75 2.49 8.91
N GLN A 145 5.07 2.66 8.82
CA GLN A 145 5.90 3.40 9.78
C GLN A 145 5.76 2.91 11.23
N ILE A 146 5.74 1.60 11.41
CA ILE A 146 5.67 0.92 12.71
C ILE A 146 6.81 -0.08 12.86
N PRO A 147 7.29 -0.40 14.07
CA PRO A 147 8.31 -1.40 14.28
C PRO A 147 7.92 -2.78 13.73
N GLU A 148 8.90 -3.56 13.25
CA GLU A 148 8.67 -4.93 12.76
C GLU A 148 8.01 -5.84 13.80
N GLY A 149 8.36 -5.66 15.09
CA GLY A 149 7.70 -6.37 16.20
C GLY A 149 6.20 -6.06 16.29
N THR A 150 5.82 -4.80 16.02
CA THR A 150 4.42 -4.37 15.98
C THR A 150 3.71 -4.97 14.77
N VAL A 151 4.37 -5.06 13.60
CA VAL A 151 3.80 -5.76 12.43
C VAL A 151 3.49 -7.21 12.77
N LYS A 152 4.47 -7.92 13.37
CA LYS A 152 4.31 -9.33 13.76
C LYS A 152 3.15 -9.54 14.75
N SER A 153 3.05 -8.72 15.79
CA SER A 153 1.97 -8.80 16.77
C SER A 153 0.60 -8.49 16.17
N ARG A 154 0.51 -7.50 15.28
CA ARG A 154 -0.73 -7.17 14.57
C ARG A 154 -1.15 -8.29 13.60
N LEU A 155 -0.22 -8.90 12.89
CA LEU A 155 -0.50 -10.08 12.04
C LEU A 155 -1.00 -11.25 12.87
N PHE A 156 -0.39 -11.51 14.02
CA PHE A 156 -0.81 -12.58 14.93
C PHE A 156 -2.23 -12.34 15.46
N ALA A 157 -2.50 -11.15 15.98
CA ALA A 157 -3.82 -10.77 16.49
C ALA A 157 -4.89 -10.77 15.39
N GLY A 158 -4.56 -10.23 14.20
CA GLY A 158 -5.48 -10.22 13.05
C GLY A 158 -5.89 -11.62 12.59
N ARG A 159 -4.93 -12.57 12.57
CA ARG A 159 -5.24 -13.98 12.28
C ARG A 159 -6.16 -14.61 13.33
N GLY A 160 -5.93 -14.30 14.61
CA GLY A 160 -6.81 -14.76 15.69
C GLY A 160 -8.24 -14.30 15.47
N LYS A 161 -8.43 -13.00 15.20
CA LYS A 161 -9.77 -12.44 14.93
C LYS A 161 -10.44 -13.04 13.68
N LEU A 162 -9.68 -13.31 12.62
CA LEU A 162 -10.23 -13.96 11.42
C LEU A 162 -10.71 -15.39 11.70
N ARG A 163 -9.96 -16.16 12.51
CA ARG A 163 -10.40 -17.51 12.93
C ARG A 163 -11.70 -17.47 13.71
N GLU A 164 -11.84 -16.54 14.64
CA GLU A 164 -13.06 -16.36 15.43
C GLU A 164 -14.28 -16.07 14.52
N VAL A 165 -14.09 -15.23 13.49
CA VAL A 165 -15.17 -14.86 12.56
C VAL A 165 -15.53 -16.01 11.61
N LEU A 166 -14.52 -16.72 11.10
CA LEU A 166 -14.72 -17.79 10.11
C LEU A 166 -15.05 -19.14 10.71
N GLY A 167 -15.06 -19.25 12.04
CA GLY A 167 -15.43 -20.50 12.75
C GLY A 167 -14.46 -21.66 12.52
N GLU A 168 -13.24 -21.39 12.01
CA GLU A 168 -12.22 -22.44 11.83
C GLU A 168 -11.53 -22.77 13.15
N GLU A 169 -11.87 -23.92 13.73
CA GLU A 169 -11.04 -24.56 14.74
C GLU A 169 -9.75 -25.05 14.05
N VAL A 170 -8.69 -24.27 14.18
CA VAL A 170 -7.36 -24.74 13.74
C VAL A 170 -6.79 -25.64 14.82
N PRO A 171 -6.46 -26.91 14.50
CA PRO A 171 -5.74 -27.77 15.47
C PRO A 171 -4.44 -27.10 15.90
N VAL A 172 -4.15 -27.17 17.17
CA VAL A 172 -2.95 -26.63 17.84
C VAL A 172 -1.69 -27.27 17.28
#